data_ea4498260a4b6ab0046466ba048056df
#
_entry.id   ea4498260a4b6ab0046466ba048056df
#
_cell.length_a   1.000
_cell.length_b   1.000
_cell.length_c   1.000
_cell.angle_alpha   90.00
_cell.angle_beta   90.00
_cell.angle_gamma   90.00
#
_symmetry.space_group_name_H-M   'P 1'
#
loop_
_entity.id
_entity.type
_entity.pdbx_description
1 polymer ?
#
loop_
_entity_poly.entity_id
_entity_poly.type
_entity_poly.pdbx_seq_one_letter_code
_entity_poly.pdbx_strand_id
1 'polypeptide(L)'
;YTTLFRSVGFSGQMHGLVPLDRQGQPVRKAIIWCDARSVDEVEDIRRLLGNERLGEITCNQIAAGFQTASLLWMKKHEPALYEKTETVLLPKDYLRYRLTGCLSTDVTDAAGTLALNVRQAAWSDELIRTLGLRRSLYPKIYLPQDFAGEVTAAASAETGLKAGTKVFHGGADQVMQAIGNGIIAPGQ
;
A
#
# COMPACT_ATOMS: atom_id res chain seq x y z
N TYR A 1 -30.51 12.82 -1.04
CA TYR A 1 -29.27 13.33 -1.65
C TYR A 1 -28.25 12.24 -2.01
N THR A 2 -28.60 10.95 -1.89
CA THR A 2 -27.66 9.82 -1.99
C THR A 2 -27.64 9.11 -3.36
N THR A 3 -28.32 9.64 -4.36
CA THR A 3 -28.51 8.95 -5.64
C THR A 3 -27.53 9.38 -6.76
N LEU A 4 -26.58 10.28 -6.49
CA LEU A 4 -25.72 10.86 -7.52
C LEU A 4 -24.43 10.08 -7.79
N PHE A 5 -23.91 9.33 -6.80
CA PHE A 5 -22.68 8.57 -6.98
C PHE A 5 -22.95 7.14 -7.44
N ARG A 6 -22.42 6.78 -8.60
CA ARG A 6 -22.55 5.43 -9.16
C ARG A 6 -21.40 4.53 -8.76
N SER A 7 -20.25 5.13 -8.41
CA SER A 7 -19.05 4.43 -7.98
C SER A 7 -18.14 5.33 -7.16
N VAL A 8 -17.23 4.71 -6.42
CA VAL A 8 -16.15 5.35 -5.66
C VAL A 8 -14.83 4.79 -6.12
N GLY A 9 -13.86 5.64 -6.40
CA GLY A 9 -12.46 5.30 -6.58
C GLY A 9 -11.62 6.03 -5.56
N PHE A 10 -10.40 5.55 -5.34
CA PHE A 10 -9.49 6.11 -4.35
C PHE A 10 -8.20 6.62 -4.98
N SER A 11 -7.73 7.74 -4.48
CA SER A 11 -6.36 8.20 -4.65
C SER A 11 -5.88 8.76 -3.32
N GLY A 12 -4.63 8.56 -2.97
CA GLY A 12 -4.13 9.02 -1.68
C GLY A 12 -2.62 8.87 -1.55
N GLN A 13 -2.10 9.32 -0.41
CA GLN A 13 -0.68 9.32 -0.13
C GLN A 13 -0.06 7.94 -0.30
N MET A 14 1.09 7.89 -0.98
CA MET A 14 1.90 6.71 -1.17
C MET A 14 2.70 6.34 0.09
N HIS A 15 3.37 5.19 0.04
CA HIS A 15 4.45 4.75 0.92
C HIS A 15 4.07 4.39 2.36
N GLY A 16 2.97 4.89 2.90
CA GLY A 16 2.60 4.69 4.31
C GLY A 16 2.36 3.23 4.70
N LEU A 17 2.57 2.92 5.98
CA LEU A 17 2.37 1.60 6.57
C LEU A 17 1.16 1.60 7.51
N VAL A 18 0.15 0.81 7.19
CA VAL A 18 -1.00 0.51 8.07
C VAL A 18 -0.98 -1.01 8.36
N PRO A 19 -0.40 -1.44 9.48
CA PRO A 19 -0.35 -2.85 9.84
C PRO A 19 -1.65 -3.28 10.52
N LEU A 20 -2.26 -4.37 10.04
CA LEU A 20 -3.52 -4.92 10.53
C LEU A 20 -3.32 -6.29 11.16
N ASP A 21 -4.07 -6.57 12.21
CA ASP A 21 -4.17 -7.89 12.82
C ASP A 21 -5.12 -8.82 12.03
N ARG A 22 -5.29 -10.06 12.54
CA ARG A 22 -6.18 -11.07 11.94
C ARG A 22 -7.64 -10.63 11.88
N GLN A 23 -8.07 -9.70 12.74
CA GLN A 23 -9.42 -9.13 12.76
C GLN A 23 -9.54 -7.91 11.83
N GLY A 24 -8.46 -7.54 11.12
CA GLY A 24 -8.42 -6.36 10.25
C GLY A 24 -8.37 -5.04 11.00
N GLN A 25 -7.98 -5.07 12.30
CA GLN A 25 -7.82 -3.86 13.10
C GLN A 25 -6.35 -3.41 13.09
N PRO A 26 -6.10 -2.08 13.04
CA PRO A 26 -4.74 -1.56 13.10
C PRO A 26 -4.08 -1.95 14.45
N VAL A 27 -2.91 -2.60 14.37
CA VAL A 27 -2.12 -2.95 15.58
C VAL A 27 -1.41 -1.75 16.18
N ARG A 28 -1.30 -0.67 15.40
CA ARG A 28 -0.73 0.61 15.81
C ARG A 28 -1.23 1.74 14.87
N LYS A 29 -0.93 3.01 15.24
CA LYS A 29 -1.11 4.15 14.33
C LYS A 29 -0.25 4.00 13.08
N ALA A 30 -0.75 4.43 11.93
CA ALA A 30 -0.02 4.40 10.67
C ALA A 30 1.33 5.13 10.76
N ILE A 31 2.34 4.61 10.08
CA ILE A 31 3.58 5.32 9.79
C ILE A 31 3.41 5.91 8.39
N ILE A 32 3.46 7.23 8.26
CA ILE A 32 3.18 7.92 7.00
C ILE A 32 4.46 8.26 6.23
N TRP A 33 4.34 8.66 4.98
CA TRP A 33 5.44 8.91 4.05
C TRP A 33 6.50 9.92 4.54
N CYS A 34 6.13 10.90 5.35
CA CYS A 34 7.05 11.91 5.89
C CYS A 34 7.69 11.52 7.23
N ASP A 35 7.48 10.29 7.69
CA ASP A 35 8.08 9.80 8.94
C ASP A 35 9.52 9.34 8.70
N ALA A 36 10.46 9.94 9.41
CA ALA A 36 11.89 9.71 9.21
C ALA A 36 12.47 8.63 10.15
N ARG A 37 11.64 7.93 10.95
CA ARG A 37 12.15 6.97 11.96
C ARG A 37 12.97 5.82 11.40
N SER A 38 12.76 5.44 10.13
CA SER A 38 13.37 4.29 9.48
C SER A 38 14.66 4.61 8.69
N VAL A 39 15.37 5.68 9.05
CA VAL A 39 16.63 6.07 8.36
C VAL A 39 17.69 4.97 8.45
N ASP A 40 17.86 4.36 9.62
CA ASP A 40 18.84 3.30 9.82
C ASP A 40 18.49 2.04 9.03
N GLU A 41 17.19 1.73 8.89
CA GLU A 41 16.70 0.62 8.10
C GLU A 41 16.93 0.83 6.59
N VAL A 42 16.90 2.08 6.13
CA VAL A 42 17.27 2.42 4.74
C VAL A 42 18.73 2.01 4.47
N GLU A 43 19.65 2.32 5.37
CA GLU A 43 21.06 1.91 5.24
C GLU A 43 21.24 0.40 5.34
N ASP A 44 20.47 -0.28 6.19
CA ASP A 44 20.46 -1.74 6.25
C ASP A 44 19.99 -2.38 4.93
N ILE A 45 18.91 -1.84 4.36
CA ILE A 45 18.38 -2.32 3.07
C ILE A 45 19.42 -2.13 1.95
N ARG A 46 20.08 -0.96 1.90
CA ARG A 46 21.15 -0.67 0.94
C ARG A 46 22.34 -1.62 1.09
N ARG A 47 22.72 -1.92 2.33
CA ARG A 47 23.81 -2.84 2.63
C ARG A 47 23.49 -4.27 2.21
N LEU A 48 22.27 -4.72 2.42
CA LEU A 48 21.85 -6.11 2.16
C LEU A 48 21.59 -6.38 0.66
N LEU A 49 21.03 -5.43 -0.06
CA LEU A 49 20.61 -5.60 -1.46
C LEU A 49 21.51 -4.89 -2.46
N GLY A 50 22.18 -3.80 -2.05
CA GLY A 50 22.86 -2.88 -2.96
C GLY A 50 21.89 -1.98 -3.74
N ASN A 51 22.31 -0.75 -4.03
CA ASN A 51 21.48 0.23 -4.73
C ASN A 51 21.13 -0.21 -6.16
N GLU A 52 22.07 -0.84 -6.85
CA GLU A 52 21.87 -1.33 -8.22
C GLU A 52 20.76 -2.39 -8.26
N ARG A 53 20.89 -3.44 -7.43
CA ARG A 53 19.88 -4.51 -7.39
C ARG A 53 18.52 -4.01 -6.95
N LEU A 54 18.48 -3.13 -5.96
CA LEU A 54 17.24 -2.49 -5.53
C LEU A 54 16.59 -1.71 -6.68
N GLY A 55 17.37 -0.91 -7.41
CA GLY A 55 16.91 -0.16 -8.59
C GLY A 55 16.41 -1.06 -9.73
N GLU A 56 17.06 -2.20 -9.99
CA GLU A 56 16.60 -3.18 -10.98
C GLU A 56 15.23 -3.77 -10.65
N ILE A 57 14.98 -4.07 -9.36
CA ILE A 57 13.74 -4.68 -8.90
C ILE A 57 12.61 -3.63 -8.85
N THR A 58 12.88 -2.50 -8.19
CA THR A 58 11.83 -1.55 -7.80
C THR A 58 11.70 -0.37 -8.76
N CYS A 59 12.66 -0.18 -9.67
CA CYS A 59 12.80 1.01 -10.53
C CYS A 59 12.81 2.31 -9.73
N ASN A 60 13.26 2.28 -8.47
CA ASN A 60 13.25 3.42 -7.56
C ASN A 60 14.41 3.33 -6.56
N GLN A 61 14.58 4.41 -5.78
CA GLN A 61 15.54 4.49 -4.67
C GLN A 61 14.80 4.44 -3.35
N ILE A 62 15.38 3.76 -2.35
CA ILE A 62 14.79 3.70 -1.01
C ILE A 62 15.05 4.99 -0.24
N ALA A 63 14.02 5.42 0.51
CA ALA A 63 14.11 6.50 1.49
C ALA A 63 13.32 6.14 2.76
N ALA A 64 13.55 6.89 3.83
CA ALA A 64 12.70 6.81 5.02
C ALA A 64 11.25 7.16 4.67
N GLY A 65 10.29 6.58 5.40
CA GLY A 65 8.87 6.75 5.12
C GLY A 65 8.29 5.79 4.08
N PHE A 66 9.13 5.08 3.30
CA PHE A 66 8.63 3.99 2.46
C PHE A 66 8.20 2.77 3.31
N GLN A 67 7.15 2.10 2.87
CA GLN A 67 6.54 1.01 3.65
C GLN A 67 7.53 -0.09 4.04
N THR A 68 8.41 -0.50 3.12
CA THR A 68 9.40 -1.55 3.39
C THR A 68 10.37 -1.15 4.49
N ALA A 69 10.89 0.10 4.48
CA ALA A 69 11.78 0.60 5.53
C ALA A 69 11.03 0.73 6.88
N SER A 70 9.81 1.24 6.85
CA SER A 70 8.95 1.37 8.05
C SER A 70 8.56 0.01 8.63
N LEU A 71 8.32 -1.00 7.79
CA LEU A 71 8.02 -2.35 8.25
C LEU A 71 9.26 -3.05 8.86
N LEU A 72 10.43 -2.81 8.30
CA LEU A 72 11.69 -3.31 8.86
C LEU A 72 11.97 -2.64 10.21
N TRP A 73 11.75 -1.33 10.31
CA TRP A 73 11.82 -0.61 11.60
C TRP A 73 10.87 -1.22 12.63
N MET A 74 9.61 -1.45 12.26
CA MET A 74 8.63 -2.07 13.16
C MET A 74 9.06 -3.46 13.63
N LYS A 75 9.63 -4.27 12.72
CA LYS A 75 10.17 -5.59 13.07
C LYS A 75 11.26 -5.52 14.11
N LYS A 76 12.14 -4.51 14.06
CA LYS A 76 13.26 -4.33 15.00
C LYS A 76 12.83 -3.73 16.33
N HIS A 77 12.02 -2.67 16.29
CA HIS A 77 11.73 -1.82 17.45
C HIS A 77 10.40 -2.16 18.13
N GLU A 78 9.48 -2.79 17.42
CA GLU A 78 8.16 -3.19 17.90
C GLU A 78 7.83 -4.65 17.54
N PRO A 79 8.71 -5.62 17.89
CA PRO A 79 8.58 -7.00 17.42
C PRO A 79 7.25 -7.65 17.82
N ALA A 80 6.71 -7.35 18.98
CA ALA A 80 5.42 -7.88 19.42
C ALA A 80 4.25 -7.39 18.53
N LEU A 81 4.31 -6.16 18.00
CA LEU A 81 3.31 -5.64 17.09
C LEU A 81 3.53 -6.21 15.67
N TYR A 82 4.79 -6.36 15.26
CA TYR A 82 5.12 -7.04 13.99
C TYR A 82 4.56 -8.46 13.96
N GLU A 83 4.74 -9.25 15.03
CA GLU A 83 4.23 -10.62 15.11
C GLU A 83 2.69 -10.69 15.09
N LYS A 84 2.01 -9.70 15.66
CA LYS A 84 0.54 -9.60 15.61
C LYS A 84 0.01 -9.18 14.24
N THR A 85 0.87 -8.62 13.39
CA THR A 85 0.46 -8.12 12.06
C THR A 85 0.19 -9.29 11.13
N GLU A 86 -0.96 -9.32 10.50
CA GLU A 86 -1.36 -10.33 9.51
C GLU A 86 -1.29 -9.78 8.08
N THR A 87 -1.55 -8.47 7.91
CA THR A 87 -1.52 -7.80 6.60
C THR A 87 -1.04 -6.37 6.76
N VAL A 88 -0.32 -5.87 5.76
CA VAL A 88 0.05 -4.46 5.65
C VAL A 88 -0.68 -3.81 4.48
N LEU A 89 -1.27 -2.66 4.72
CA LEU A 89 -1.94 -1.85 3.70
C LEU A 89 -1.29 -0.47 3.60
N LEU A 90 -1.52 0.20 2.48
CA LEU A 90 -1.28 1.64 2.38
C LEU A 90 -2.50 2.40 2.95
N PRO A 91 -2.36 3.68 3.31
CA PRO A 91 -3.47 4.46 3.88
C PRO A 91 -4.73 4.48 3.02
N LYS A 92 -4.59 4.65 1.70
CA LYS A 92 -5.68 4.59 0.73
C LYS A 92 -6.38 3.22 0.73
N ASP A 93 -5.60 2.14 0.76
CA ASP A 93 -6.11 0.78 0.75
C ASP A 93 -6.86 0.44 2.04
N TYR A 94 -6.39 0.98 3.16
CA TYR A 94 -7.09 0.83 4.44
C TYR A 94 -8.48 1.51 4.40
N LEU A 95 -8.61 2.71 3.83
CA LEU A 95 -9.89 3.37 3.68
C LEU A 95 -10.84 2.56 2.78
N ARG A 96 -10.33 2.03 1.66
CA ARG A 96 -11.10 1.15 0.78
C ARG A 96 -11.53 -0.12 1.50
N TYR A 97 -10.62 -0.76 2.24
CA TYR A 97 -10.92 -1.92 3.06
C TYR A 97 -12.06 -1.63 4.06
N ARG A 98 -12.03 -0.48 4.74
CA ARG A 98 -13.09 -0.08 5.67
C ARG A 98 -14.45 0.08 5.00
N LEU A 99 -14.50 0.42 3.71
CA LEU A 99 -15.76 0.49 2.97
C LEU A 99 -16.25 -0.87 2.47
N THR A 100 -15.33 -1.76 2.06
CA THR A 100 -15.66 -2.95 1.27
C THR A 100 -15.37 -4.28 1.96
N GLY A 101 -14.51 -4.30 2.96
CA GLY A 101 -13.94 -5.51 3.54
C GLY A 101 -12.85 -6.17 2.68
N CYS A 102 -12.46 -5.60 1.54
CA CYS A 102 -11.48 -6.19 0.62
C CYS A 102 -10.04 -5.83 1.02
N LEU A 103 -9.27 -6.82 1.51
CA LEU A 103 -7.84 -6.71 1.81
C LEU A 103 -7.02 -6.89 0.53
N SER A 104 -6.63 -5.78 -0.09
CA SER A 104 -5.89 -5.77 -1.37
C SER A 104 -5.17 -4.44 -1.56
N THR A 105 -4.34 -4.36 -2.59
CA THR A 105 -3.71 -3.12 -3.07
C THR A 105 -3.79 -3.05 -4.59
N ASP A 106 -3.40 -1.92 -5.17
CA ASP A 106 -3.21 -1.80 -6.61
C ASP A 106 -1.72 -1.73 -6.97
N VAL A 107 -1.41 -1.98 -8.25
CA VAL A 107 -0.03 -2.09 -8.73
C VAL A 107 0.75 -0.78 -8.59
N THR A 108 0.09 0.38 -8.67
CA THR A 108 0.78 1.69 -8.62
C THR A 108 1.21 2.01 -7.20
N ASP A 109 0.37 1.76 -6.22
CA ASP A 109 0.71 1.91 -4.80
C ASP A 109 1.63 0.77 -4.31
N ALA A 110 1.45 -0.45 -4.80
CA ALA A 110 2.38 -1.56 -4.52
C ALA A 110 3.82 -1.21 -4.95
N ALA A 111 4.00 -0.52 -6.08
CA ALA A 111 5.32 -0.02 -6.51
C ALA A 111 5.90 0.97 -5.49
N GLY A 112 5.07 1.83 -4.90
CA GLY A 112 5.46 2.77 -3.86
C GLY A 112 5.87 2.15 -2.53
N THR A 113 5.63 0.85 -2.31
CA THR A 113 6.07 0.16 -1.09
C THR A 113 7.56 -0.17 -1.09
N LEU A 114 8.20 -0.24 -2.27
CA LEU A 114 9.53 -0.80 -2.53
C LEU A 114 9.66 -2.29 -2.16
N ALA A 115 8.57 -3.03 -2.27
CA ALA A 115 8.56 -4.50 -2.17
C ALA A 115 8.10 -5.15 -3.48
N LEU A 116 7.67 -4.34 -4.48
CA LEU A 116 7.23 -4.82 -5.79
C LEU A 116 8.41 -4.97 -6.75
N ASN A 117 8.44 -6.08 -7.50
CA ASN A 117 9.17 -6.12 -8.76
C ASN A 117 8.31 -5.42 -9.83
N VAL A 118 8.70 -4.20 -10.17
CA VAL A 118 7.91 -3.32 -11.06
C VAL A 118 7.75 -3.92 -12.45
N ARG A 119 8.81 -4.56 -12.99
CA ARG A 119 8.77 -5.17 -14.32
C ARG A 119 7.84 -6.38 -14.41
N GLN A 120 7.69 -7.10 -13.30
CA GLN A 120 6.82 -8.29 -13.21
C GLN A 120 5.42 -7.95 -12.69
N ALA A 121 5.21 -6.73 -12.18
CA ALA A 121 4.00 -6.31 -11.49
C ALA A 121 3.60 -7.27 -10.35
N ALA A 122 4.59 -7.79 -9.63
CA ALA A 122 4.43 -8.80 -8.58
C ALA A 122 5.33 -8.48 -7.38
N TRP A 123 4.93 -8.93 -6.19
CA TRP A 123 5.78 -8.82 -5.00
C TRP A 123 7.12 -9.53 -5.22
N SER A 124 8.22 -8.88 -4.85
CA SER A 124 9.56 -9.44 -4.98
C SER A 124 9.86 -10.39 -3.82
N ASP A 125 9.75 -11.70 -4.07
CA ASP A 125 10.11 -12.70 -3.08
C ASP A 125 11.60 -12.64 -2.70
N GLU A 126 12.46 -12.22 -3.65
CA GLU A 126 13.88 -12.00 -3.40
C GLU A 126 14.09 -10.90 -2.35
N LEU A 127 13.52 -9.72 -2.58
CA LEU A 127 13.66 -8.57 -1.69
C LEU A 127 13.06 -8.87 -0.30
N ILE A 128 11.83 -9.37 -0.27
CA ILE A 128 11.10 -9.68 0.96
C ILE A 128 11.88 -10.70 1.81
N ARG A 129 12.41 -11.75 1.17
CA ARG A 129 13.20 -12.81 1.85
C ARG A 129 14.55 -12.29 2.33
N THR A 130 15.27 -11.50 1.51
CA THR A 130 16.59 -10.93 1.89
C THR A 130 16.45 -10.03 3.12
N LEU A 131 15.36 -9.30 3.24
CA LEU A 131 15.07 -8.47 4.42
C LEU A 131 14.47 -9.27 5.60
N GLY A 132 14.27 -10.57 5.43
CA GLY A 132 13.66 -11.43 6.43
C GLY A 132 12.23 -11.02 6.80
N LEU A 133 11.50 -10.39 5.88
CA LEU A 133 10.11 -10.03 6.05
C LEU A 133 9.19 -11.21 5.68
N ARG A 134 7.99 -11.26 6.25
CA ARG A 134 7.01 -12.31 5.93
C ARG A 134 6.29 -11.97 4.63
N ARG A 135 6.37 -12.86 3.63
CA ARG A 135 5.65 -12.68 2.35
C ARG A 135 4.13 -12.61 2.52
N SER A 136 3.62 -13.32 3.52
CA SER A 136 2.18 -13.35 3.85
C SER A 136 1.59 -12.00 4.27
N LEU A 137 2.42 -11.04 4.68
CA LEU A 137 1.96 -9.71 5.04
C LEU A 137 1.45 -8.90 3.84
N TYR A 138 1.91 -9.22 2.64
CA TYR A 138 1.64 -8.44 1.44
C TYR A 138 0.37 -8.95 0.74
N PRO A 139 -0.65 -8.09 0.56
CA PRO A 139 -1.94 -8.48 0.02
C PRO A 139 -1.91 -8.76 -1.48
N LYS A 140 -3.02 -9.23 -2.03
CA LYS A 140 -3.17 -9.39 -3.48
C LYS A 140 -3.15 -8.05 -4.19
N ILE A 141 -2.49 -8.01 -5.36
CA ILE A 141 -2.35 -6.84 -6.22
C ILE A 141 -3.41 -6.88 -7.31
N TYR A 142 -3.98 -5.73 -7.62
CA TYR A 142 -4.97 -5.51 -8.68
C TYR A 142 -4.57 -4.32 -9.56
N LEU A 143 -5.30 -4.09 -10.64
CA LEU A 143 -5.16 -2.87 -11.43
C LEU A 143 -6.04 -1.75 -10.82
N PRO A 144 -5.69 -0.47 -11.02
CA PRO A 144 -6.45 0.66 -10.48
C PRO A 144 -7.94 0.66 -10.84
N GLN A 145 -8.29 0.18 -12.03
CA GLN A 145 -9.65 0.10 -12.55
C GLN A 145 -10.41 -1.15 -12.14
N ASP A 146 -9.77 -2.11 -11.45
CA ASP A 146 -10.42 -3.34 -11.03
C ASP A 146 -11.46 -3.08 -9.93
N PHE A 147 -12.53 -3.86 -9.98
CA PHE A 147 -13.58 -3.82 -8.98
C PHE A 147 -13.07 -4.36 -7.63
N ALA A 148 -13.23 -3.57 -6.58
CA ALA A 148 -12.78 -3.89 -5.22
C ALA A 148 -13.90 -4.36 -4.29
N GLY A 149 -15.16 -4.25 -4.71
CA GLY A 149 -16.32 -4.59 -3.91
C GLY A 149 -17.34 -3.46 -3.87
N GLU A 150 -18.27 -3.56 -2.94
CA GLU A 150 -19.34 -2.59 -2.74
C GLU A 150 -19.28 -2.01 -1.33
N VAL A 151 -19.80 -0.82 -1.16
CA VAL A 151 -20.00 -0.23 0.18
C VAL A 151 -20.89 -1.14 1.00
N THR A 152 -20.38 -1.65 2.10
CA THR A 152 -21.11 -2.54 3.00
C THR A 152 -22.21 -1.78 3.76
N ALA A 153 -23.19 -2.51 4.33
CA ALA A 153 -24.23 -1.90 5.16
C ALA A 153 -23.63 -1.18 6.39
N ALA A 154 -22.58 -1.76 7.01
CA ALA A 154 -21.89 -1.14 8.14
C ALA A 154 -21.21 0.17 7.73
N ALA A 155 -20.45 0.16 6.64
CA ALA A 155 -19.80 1.36 6.12
C ALA A 155 -20.81 2.43 5.69
N SER A 156 -21.95 2.02 5.13
CA SER A 156 -23.06 2.92 4.79
C SER A 156 -23.60 3.65 6.02
N ALA A 157 -23.78 2.94 7.12
CA ALA A 157 -24.26 3.54 8.38
C ALA A 157 -23.26 4.54 8.97
N GLU A 158 -21.95 4.28 8.84
CA GLU A 158 -20.88 5.15 9.36
C GLU A 158 -20.65 6.39 8.48
N THR A 159 -20.78 6.26 7.14
CA THR A 159 -20.34 7.29 6.18
C THR A 159 -21.47 8.03 5.48
N GLY A 160 -22.67 7.49 5.49
CA GLY A 160 -23.79 7.98 4.69
C GLY A 160 -23.71 7.63 3.19
N LEU A 161 -22.67 6.93 2.73
CA LEU A 161 -22.61 6.40 1.37
C LEU A 161 -23.68 5.30 1.22
N LYS A 162 -24.33 5.25 0.05
CA LYS A 162 -25.36 4.23 -0.20
C LYS A 162 -24.72 2.83 -0.23
N ALA A 163 -25.26 1.89 0.55
CA ALA A 163 -24.87 0.49 0.49
C ALA A 163 -25.06 -0.06 -0.93
N GLY A 164 -24.13 -0.92 -1.38
CA GLY A 164 -24.12 -1.44 -2.75
C GLY A 164 -23.50 -0.48 -3.77
N THR A 165 -23.01 0.71 -3.37
CA THR A 165 -22.23 1.57 -4.27
C THR A 165 -20.93 0.85 -4.66
N LYS A 166 -20.67 0.72 -5.96
CA LYS A 166 -19.47 0.07 -6.47
C LYS A 166 -18.20 0.82 -6.07
N VAL A 167 -17.18 0.07 -5.65
CA VAL A 167 -15.87 0.61 -5.27
C VAL A 167 -14.78 -0.01 -6.14
N PHE A 168 -13.89 0.82 -6.65
CA PHE A 168 -12.72 0.43 -7.45
C PHE A 168 -11.44 0.67 -6.67
N HIS A 169 -10.34 -0.02 -7.06
CA HIS A 169 -9.08 0.05 -6.32
C HIS A 169 -8.51 1.46 -6.30
N GLY A 170 -8.59 2.19 -7.42
CA GLY A 170 -7.93 3.48 -7.56
C GLY A 170 -6.41 3.33 -7.63
N GLY A 171 -5.67 4.41 -7.43
CA GLY A 171 -4.21 4.38 -7.58
C GLY A 171 -3.50 5.44 -6.75
N ALA A 172 -2.18 5.33 -6.76
CA ALA A 172 -1.26 6.25 -6.11
C ALA A 172 -1.50 7.70 -6.57
N ASP A 173 -1.39 8.66 -5.66
CA ASP A 173 -1.70 10.07 -5.94
C ASP A 173 -0.86 10.65 -7.08
N GLN A 174 0.44 10.34 -7.14
CA GLN A 174 1.33 10.81 -8.21
C GLN A 174 0.90 10.29 -9.58
N VAL A 175 0.52 9.00 -9.66
CA VAL A 175 0.06 8.38 -10.91
C VAL A 175 -1.28 8.96 -11.33
N MET A 176 -2.21 9.14 -10.39
CA MET A 176 -3.52 9.71 -10.68
C MET A 176 -3.42 11.18 -11.11
N GLN A 177 -2.49 11.95 -10.53
CA GLN A 177 -2.20 13.31 -10.97
C GLN A 177 -1.65 13.34 -12.40
N ALA A 178 -0.71 12.46 -12.74
CA ALA A 178 -0.18 12.36 -14.10
C ALA A 178 -1.30 12.08 -15.11
N ILE A 179 -2.14 11.08 -14.85
CA ILE A 179 -3.28 10.74 -15.71
C ILE A 179 -4.25 11.92 -15.81
N GLY A 180 -4.56 12.57 -14.69
CA GLY A 180 -5.45 13.75 -14.65
C GLY A 180 -4.94 14.94 -15.45
N ASN A 181 -3.62 15.04 -15.66
CA ASN A 181 -2.98 16.04 -16.51
C ASN A 181 -2.77 15.57 -17.96
N GLY A 182 -3.33 14.42 -18.33
CA GLY A 182 -3.24 13.88 -19.70
C GLY A 182 -1.93 13.16 -20.02
N ILE A 183 -1.08 12.89 -19.02
CA ILE A 183 0.15 12.10 -19.20
C ILE A 183 -0.23 10.62 -19.23
N ILE A 184 -0.41 10.08 -20.43
CA ILE A 184 -0.89 8.71 -20.68
C ILE A 184 0.03 7.89 -21.60
N ALA A 185 1.13 8.49 -22.08
CA ALA A 185 2.09 7.84 -22.95
C ALA A 185 3.53 8.20 -22.59
N PRO A 186 4.52 7.34 -22.88
CA PRO A 186 5.93 7.64 -22.69
C PRO A 186 6.35 8.91 -23.47
N GLY A 187 7.09 9.79 -22.80
CA GLY A 187 7.62 11.03 -23.41
C GLY A 187 6.70 12.25 -23.33
N GLN A 188 5.55 12.12 -22.64
CA GLN A 188 4.67 13.25 -22.32
C GLN A 188 5.05 13.93 -21.01
#